data_31100344ddf37d58ec87bca141f46b5c
#
_entry.id   31100344ddf37d58ec87bca141f46b5c
#
_cell.length_a   1.000
_cell.length_b   1.000
_cell.length_c   1.000
_cell.angle_alpha   90.00
_cell.angle_beta   90.00
_cell.angle_gamma   90.00
#
_symmetry.space_group_name_H-M   'P 1'
#
loop_
_entity.id
_entity.type
_entity.pdbx_description
1 polymer ?
#
loop_
_entity_poly.entity_id
_entity_poly.type
_entity_poly.pdbx_seq_one_letter_code
_entity_poly.pdbx_strand_id
1 'polypeptide(L)'
;MRTSNRDPAGLHARLGAWFAQTLGPRSNPRLSPLASPGKAGMSRETLLFDMRWRANGAERSGRFVARLPPPADAFPLFPRYDFEMQVAVMRLVGDRSAVAVPRVPWQERGSEALGVPFIVMERIDGEMVPDNPPYVFGGWLAGAPAAQQDQVEQE
;
A
#
# COMPACT_ATOMS: atom_id res chain seq x y z
N MET A 1 -15.23 13.31 -5.19
CA MET A 1 -14.11 12.70 -4.45
C MET A 1 -14.73 11.77 -3.41
N ARG A 2 -14.77 10.44 -3.66
CA ARG A 2 -15.40 9.51 -2.71
C ARG A 2 -14.29 9.02 -1.77
N THR A 3 -14.30 9.53 -0.56
CA THR A 3 -13.58 8.95 0.59
C THR A 3 -14.14 7.57 0.88
N SER A 4 -13.28 6.64 1.29
CA SER A 4 -13.67 5.32 1.79
C SER A 4 -14.84 5.45 2.76
N ASN A 5 -15.89 4.67 2.56
CA ASN A 5 -17.04 4.63 3.47
C ASN A 5 -16.76 3.76 4.72
N ARG A 6 -15.52 3.26 4.87
CA ARG A 6 -15.08 2.51 6.05
C ARG A 6 -14.64 3.49 7.13
N ASP A 7 -15.10 3.28 8.36
CA ASP A 7 -14.67 4.08 9.51
C ASP A 7 -13.15 3.98 9.73
N PRO A 8 -12.38 5.07 9.56
CA PRO A 8 -10.92 5.03 9.69
C PRO A 8 -10.45 4.64 11.10
N ALA A 9 -11.19 5.02 12.14
CA ALA A 9 -10.84 4.69 13.52
C ALA A 9 -11.04 3.19 13.79
N GLY A 10 -12.14 2.63 13.30
CA GLY A 10 -12.39 1.20 13.36
C GLY A 10 -11.37 0.39 12.55
N LEU A 11 -10.97 0.87 11.36
CA LEU A 11 -9.91 0.23 10.58
C LEU A 11 -8.57 0.24 11.31
N HIS A 12 -8.19 1.37 11.90
CA HIS A 12 -6.94 1.50 12.67
C HIS A 12 -6.89 0.51 13.83
N ALA A 13 -7.95 0.45 14.65
CA ALA A 13 -8.01 -0.46 15.78
C ALA A 13 -7.91 -1.94 15.35
N ARG A 14 -8.64 -2.32 14.30
CA ARG A 14 -8.66 -3.70 13.76
C ARG A 14 -7.33 -4.09 13.14
N LEU A 15 -6.69 -3.19 12.40
CA LEU A 15 -5.36 -3.42 11.82
C LEU A 15 -4.31 -3.58 12.93
N GLY A 16 -4.37 -2.77 13.99
CA GLY A 16 -3.52 -2.91 15.16
C GLY A 16 -3.69 -4.24 15.89
N ALA A 17 -4.94 -4.69 16.07
CA ALA A 17 -5.24 -5.99 16.67
C ALA A 17 -4.72 -7.15 15.80
N TRP A 18 -4.89 -7.05 14.49
CA TRP A 18 -4.35 -8.04 13.55
C TRP A 18 -2.83 -8.14 13.62
N PHE A 19 -2.12 -7.01 13.68
CA PHE A 19 -0.67 -7.01 13.86
C PHE A 19 -0.25 -7.61 15.20
N ALA A 20 -0.97 -7.35 16.28
CA ALA A 20 -0.68 -7.94 17.58
C ALA A 20 -0.79 -9.48 17.56
N GLN A 21 -1.74 -10.02 16.82
CA GLN A 21 -1.88 -11.46 16.62
C GLN A 21 -0.78 -12.01 15.70
N THR A 22 -0.55 -11.37 14.56
CA THR A 22 0.41 -11.81 13.53
C THR A 22 1.86 -11.79 14.03
N LEU A 23 2.24 -10.74 14.77
CA LEU A 23 3.59 -10.55 15.29
C LEU A 23 3.82 -11.22 16.65
N GLY A 24 2.74 -11.66 17.30
CA GLY A 24 2.77 -12.34 18.59
C GLY A 24 2.71 -11.41 19.81
N PRO A 25 2.49 -12.00 21.02
CA PRO A 25 2.07 -11.26 22.21
C PRO A 25 3.11 -10.29 22.78
N ARG A 26 4.38 -10.42 22.42
CA ARG A 26 5.47 -9.55 22.89
C ARG A 26 5.80 -8.43 21.91
N SER A 27 5.13 -8.37 20.78
CA SER A 27 5.44 -7.43 19.69
C SER A 27 5.00 -5.99 19.99
N ASN A 28 3.90 -5.80 20.73
CA ASN A 28 3.31 -4.51 21.08
C ASN A 28 3.30 -3.51 19.90
N PRO A 29 2.63 -3.84 18.79
CA PRO A 29 2.63 -2.97 17.61
C PRO A 29 1.89 -1.67 17.91
N ARG A 30 2.48 -0.56 17.48
CA ARG A 30 1.90 0.78 17.57
C ARG A 30 1.90 1.40 16.19
N LEU A 31 0.71 1.69 15.69
CA LEU A 31 0.49 2.29 14.37
C LEU A 31 0.27 3.79 14.51
N SER A 32 0.80 4.56 13.58
CA SER A 32 0.37 5.96 13.40
C SER A 32 -1.09 6.01 12.91
N PRO A 33 -1.74 7.17 12.96
CA PRO A 33 -3.03 7.34 12.28
C PRO A 33 -2.92 6.91 10.81
N LEU A 34 -3.98 6.27 10.29
CA LEU A 34 -4.04 5.87 8.89
C LEU A 34 -4.26 7.10 8.02
N ALA A 35 -3.45 7.24 6.99
CA ALA A 35 -3.59 8.30 6.00
C ALA A 35 -3.92 7.70 4.63
N SER A 36 -4.70 8.41 3.83
CA SER A 36 -4.93 8.07 2.43
C SER A 36 -4.06 8.95 1.56
N PRO A 37 -3.34 8.42 0.55
CA PRO A 37 -2.68 9.26 -0.43
C PRO A 37 -3.77 10.01 -1.21
N GLY A 38 -3.82 11.33 -1.12
CA GLY A 38 -4.93 12.19 -1.54
C GLY A 38 -5.42 12.04 -2.99
N LYS A 39 -4.64 11.43 -3.87
CA LYS A 39 -4.99 11.09 -5.26
C LYS A 39 -4.71 9.61 -5.54
N ALA A 40 -5.15 8.72 -4.65
CA ALA A 40 -5.06 7.29 -4.89
C ALA A 40 -5.93 6.88 -6.08
N GLY A 41 -5.38 6.03 -6.95
CA GLY A 41 -6.11 5.50 -8.09
C GLY A 41 -7.44 4.83 -7.67
N MET A 42 -8.44 4.88 -8.53
CA MET A 42 -9.81 4.41 -8.25
C MET A 42 -9.93 2.89 -8.07
N SER A 43 -8.86 2.13 -8.27
CA SER A 43 -8.91 0.67 -8.32
C SER A 43 -8.81 -0.03 -6.97
N ARG A 44 -8.30 0.63 -5.93
CA ARG A 44 -8.05 0.01 -4.60
C ARG A 44 -8.02 1.06 -3.51
N GLU A 45 -8.39 0.66 -2.31
CA GLU A 45 -8.19 1.49 -1.12
C GLU A 45 -6.75 1.34 -0.64
N THR A 46 -6.07 2.46 -0.44
CA THR A 46 -4.67 2.53 -0.01
C THR A 46 -4.58 3.29 1.30
N LEU A 47 -3.99 2.66 2.30
CA LEU A 47 -3.79 3.24 3.63
C LEU A 47 -2.31 3.31 3.95
N LEU A 48 -1.83 4.50 4.26
CA LEU A 48 -0.45 4.76 4.67
C LEU A 48 -0.37 4.83 6.17
N PHE A 49 0.65 4.20 6.77
CA PHE A 49 0.91 4.28 8.19
C PHE A 49 2.38 3.96 8.51
N ASP A 50 2.82 4.47 9.64
CA ASP A 50 4.08 4.08 10.25
C ASP A 50 3.78 3.10 11.38
N MET A 51 4.68 2.15 11.62
CA MET A 51 4.51 1.19 12.70
C MET A 51 5.81 1.01 13.47
N ARG A 52 5.68 0.91 14.80
CA ARG A 52 6.74 0.47 15.70
C ARG A 52 6.30 -0.82 16.37
N TRP A 53 7.22 -1.77 16.51
CA TRP A 53 6.95 -3.04 17.18
C TRP A 53 8.23 -3.62 17.77
N ARG A 54 8.10 -4.63 18.61
CA ARG A 54 9.24 -5.39 19.12
C ARG A 54 9.40 -6.71 18.39
N ALA A 55 10.62 -7.03 17.98
CA ALA A 55 10.97 -8.31 17.40
C ALA A 55 12.36 -8.72 17.89
N ASN A 56 12.49 -9.97 18.37
CA ASN A 56 13.73 -10.53 18.90
C ASN A 56 14.37 -9.65 19.99
N GLY A 57 13.54 -9.10 20.89
CA GLY A 57 13.99 -8.25 21.99
C GLY A 57 14.35 -6.81 21.62
N ALA A 58 14.40 -6.47 20.34
CA ALA A 58 14.71 -5.12 19.83
C ALA A 58 13.45 -4.38 19.35
N GLU A 59 13.50 -3.06 19.46
CA GLU A 59 12.49 -2.20 18.84
C GLU A 59 12.77 -2.08 17.34
N ARG A 60 11.70 -2.18 16.56
CA ARG A 60 11.68 -2.04 15.10
C ARG A 60 10.72 -0.95 14.72
N SER A 61 11.00 -0.28 13.63
CA SER A 61 10.08 0.67 13.01
C SER A 61 10.12 0.55 11.50
N GLY A 62 9.02 0.92 10.87
CA GLY A 62 8.92 0.93 9.41
C GLY A 62 7.73 1.74 8.94
N ARG A 63 7.75 2.08 7.66
CA ARG A 63 6.67 2.78 6.95
C ARG A 63 6.01 1.81 5.99
N PHE A 64 4.69 1.76 6.02
CA PHE A 64 3.94 0.73 5.32
C PHE A 64 2.75 1.29 4.55
N VAL A 65 2.31 0.47 3.61
CA VAL A 65 1.10 0.68 2.81
C VAL A 65 0.24 -0.56 2.95
N ALA A 66 -0.98 -0.42 3.46
CA ALA A 66 -1.99 -1.46 3.35
C ALA A 66 -2.84 -1.23 2.10
N ARG A 67 -3.01 -2.27 1.28
CA ARG A 67 -3.88 -2.25 0.10
C ARG A 67 -5.05 -3.20 0.30
N LEU A 68 -6.25 -2.65 0.19
CA LEU A 68 -7.52 -3.35 0.32
C LEU A 68 -8.26 -3.33 -1.03
N PRO A 69 -9.18 -4.26 -1.28
CA PRO A 69 -10.14 -4.13 -2.38
C PRO A 69 -10.95 -2.83 -2.22
N PRO A 70 -11.47 -2.28 -3.30
CA PRO A 70 -12.37 -1.13 -3.21
C PRO A 70 -13.57 -1.46 -2.32
N PRO A 71 -14.20 -0.45 -1.69
CA PRO A 71 -15.47 -0.64 -0.98
C PRO A 71 -16.53 -1.28 -1.87
N ALA A 72 -17.44 -2.05 -1.28
CA ALA A 72 -18.46 -2.79 -2.04
C ALA A 72 -19.42 -1.91 -2.86
N ASP A 73 -19.55 -0.64 -2.46
CA ASP A 73 -20.36 0.38 -3.15
C ASP A 73 -19.57 1.15 -4.23
N ALA A 74 -18.28 0.88 -4.37
CA ALA A 74 -17.46 1.45 -5.44
C ALA A 74 -17.64 0.63 -6.72
N PHE A 75 -17.64 1.32 -7.87
CA PHE A 75 -17.63 0.64 -9.17
C PHE A 75 -16.31 -0.12 -9.34
N PRO A 76 -16.32 -1.47 -9.44
CA PRO A 76 -15.11 -2.24 -9.58
C PRO A 76 -14.50 -2.04 -10.96
N LEU A 77 -13.24 -1.57 -11.01
CA LEU A 77 -12.50 -1.45 -12.27
C LEU A 77 -12.06 -2.81 -12.82
N PHE A 78 -11.96 -3.80 -11.95
CA PHE A 78 -11.54 -5.16 -12.32
C PHE A 78 -12.56 -6.18 -11.79
N PRO A 79 -12.84 -7.24 -12.57
CA PRO A 79 -13.77 -8.31 -12.16
C PRO A 79 -13.32 -9.05 -10.89
N ARG A 80 -12.01 -9.10 -10.66
CA ARG A 80 -11.40 -9.75 -9.49
C ARG A 80 -10.18 -8.96 -9.00
N TYR A 81 -9.99 -8.94 -7.69
CA TYR A 81 -8.81 -8.38 -7.04
C TYR A 81 -8.00 -9.54 -6.43
N ASP A 82 -7.07 -10.07 -7.22
CA ASP A 82 -6.23 -11.20 -6.82
C ASP A 82 -4.94 -10.67 -6.16
N PHE A 83 -4.94 -10.63 -4.83
CA PHE A 83 -3.76 -10.24 -4.07
C PHE A 83 -2.70 -11.34 -4.05
N GLU A 84 -3.07 -12.61 -4.18
CA GLU A 84 -2.10 -13.70 -4.22
C GLU A 84 -1.24 -13.62 -5.47
N MET A 85 -1.87 -13.44 -6.62
CA MET A 85 -1.17 -13.22 -7.87
C MET A 85 -0.28 -11.98 -7.79
N GLN A 86 -0.79 -10.86 -7.26
CA GLN A 86 -0.01 -9.64 -7.14
C GLN A 86 1.24 -9.84 -6.28
N VAL A 87 1.11 -10.47 -5.11
CA VAL A 87 2.23 -10.76 -4.21
C VAL A 87 3.24 -11.69 -4.89
N ALA A 88 2.77 -12.73 -5.58
CA ALA A 88 3.64 -13.65 -6.30
C ALA A 88 4.45 -12.94 -7.38
N VAL A 89 3.81 -12.08 -8.16
CA VAL A 89 4.49 -11.29 -9.21
C VAL A 89 5.49 -10.31 -8.58
N MET A 90 5.12 -9.58 -7.54
CA MET A 90 6.03 -8.64 -6.89
C MET A 90 7.27 -9.34 -6.32
N ARG A 91 7.10 -10.51 -5.70
CA ARG A 91 8.22 -11.31 -5.20
C ARG A 91 9.11 -11.80 -6.35
N LEU A 92 8.50 -12.33 -7.40
CA LEU A 92 9.23 -12.82 -8.57
C LEU A 92 10.07 -11.71 -9.21
N VAL A 93 9.48 -10.52 -9.40
CA VAL A 93 10.18 -9.36 -9.96
C VAL A 93 11.31 -8.91 -9.04
N GLY A 94 11.05 -8.78 -7.74
CA GLY A 94 12.07 -8.39 -6.76
C GLY A 94 13.23 -9.38 -6.64
N ASP A 95 12.96 -10.69 -6.83
CA ASP A 95 13.98 -11.73 -6.73
C ASP A 95 14.76 -11.96 -8.05
N ARG A 96 14.18 -11.60 -9.20
CA ARG A 96 14.69 -11.96 -10.52
C ARG A 96 15.10 -10.76 -11.38
N SER A 97 14.89 -9.55 -10.92
CA SER A 97 15.22 -8.33 -11.69
C SER A 97 15.81 -7.24 -10.81
N ALA A 98 16.37 -6.20 -11.45
CA ALA A 98 16.85 -5.00 -10.78
C ALA A 98 15.73 -3.97 -10.54
N VAL A 99 14.50 -4.26 -10.95
CA VAL A 99 13.37 -3.35 -10.77
C VAL A 99 13.04 -3.19 -9.27
N ALA A 100 12.99 -1.97 -8.82
CA ALA A 100 12.65 -1.65 -7.43
C ALA A 100 11.15 -1.89 -7.18
N VAL A 101 10.83 -2.99 -6.51
CA VAL A 101 9.46 -3.29 -6.08
C VAL A 101 9.37 -3.30 -4.56
N PRO A 102 8.25 -2.82 -3.97
CA PRO A 102 8.06 -2.86 -2.54
C PRO A 102 8.06 -4.31 -2.03
N ARG A 103 8.70 -4.55 -0.90
CA ARG A 103 8.55 -5.82 -0.20
C ARG A 103 7.13 -5.94 0.37
N VAL A 104 6.60 -7.16 0.33
CA VAL A 104 5.29 -7.49 0.92
C VAL A 104 5.52 -8.42 2.11
N PRO A 105 5.81 -7.87 3.32
CA PRO A 105 6.08 -8.68 4.50
C PRO A 105 4.84 -9.41 5.01
N TRP A 106 3.63 -8.87 4.82
CA TRP A 106 2.42 -9.47 5.36
C TRP A 106 1.27 -9.47 4.35
N GLN A 107 0.49 -10.54 4.43
CA GLN A 107 -0.72 -10.73 3.64
C GLN A 107 -1.79 -11.38 4.51
N GLU A 108 -3.00 -10.85 4.47
CA GLU A 108 -4.19 -11.49 5.03
C GLU A 108 -5.08 -11.97 3.89
N ARG A 109 -5.35 -13.27 3.87
CA ARG A 109 -6.17 -13.91 2.84
C ARG A 109 -7.64 -13.97 3.21
N GLY A 110 -7.90 -13.98 4.52
CA GLY A 110 -9.24 -14.01 5.08
C GLY A 110 -9.90 -12.64 5.13
N SER A 111 -11.15 -12.63 5.51
CA SER A 111 -11.92 -11.41 5.73
C SER A 111 -12.11 -11.05 7.21
N GLU A 112 -11.59 -11.86 8.13
CA GLU A 112 -11.87 -11.74 9.57
C GLU A 112 -11.28 -10.46 10.17
N ALA A 113 -10.07 -10.09 9.76
CA ALA A 113 -9.38 -8.94 10.32
C ALA A 113 -10.02 -7.61 9.93
N LEU A 114 -10.20 -7.34 8.64
CA LEU A 114 -10.71 -6.05 8.14
C LEU A 114 -12.02 -6.17 7.34
N GLY A 115 -12.64 -7.35 7.30
CA GLY A 115 -13.83 -7.64 6.51
C GLY A 115 -13.52 -7.96 5.03
N VAL A 116 -12.26 -7.90 4.64
CA VAL A 116 -11.75 -8.17 3.30
C VAL A 116 -10.32 -8.67 3.38
N PRO A 117 -9.82 -9.44 2.40
CA PRO A 117 -8.40 -9.73 2.28
C PRO A 117 -7.60 -8.46 2.00
N PHE A 118 -6.34 -8.43 2.41
CA PHE A 118 -5.45 -7.30 2.17
C PHE A 118 -3.98 -7.70 2.19
N ILE A 119 -3.15 -6.82 1.67
CA ILE A 119 -1.70 -6.92 1.74
C ILE A 119 -1.11 -5.70 2.43
N VAL A 120 0.00 -5.92 3.13
CA VAL A 120 0.81 -4.83 3.70
C VAL A 120 2.19 -4.90 3.05
N MET A 121 2.60 -3.80 2.46
CA MET A 121 3.89 -3.65 1.80
C MET A 121 4.68 -2.50 2.41
N GLU A 122 5.99 -2.54 2.25
CA GLU A 122 6.86 -1.42 2.61
C GLU A 122 6.51 -0.20 1.74
N ARG A 123 6.52 1.00 2.35
CA ARG A 123 6.30 2.25 1.63
C ARG A 123 7.61 2.70 0.99
N ILE A 124 7.59 2.83 -0.32
CA ILE A 124 8.63 3.49 -1.08
C ILE A 124 8.24 4.97 -1.19
N ASP A 125 9.17 5.86 -0.87
CA ASP A 125 8.98 7.28 -1.10
C ASP A 125 9.32 7.61 -2.54
N GLY A 126 8.49 8.43 -3.14
CA GLY A 126 8.65 8.86 -4.52
C GLY A 126 7.50 9.77 -4.92
N GLU A 127 7.66 10.42 -6.03
CA GLU A 127 6.62 11.23 -6.62
C GLU A 127 5.96 10.45 -7.75
N MET A 128 4.64 10.25 -7.62
CA MET A 128 3.85 9.53 -8.61
C MET A 128 3.63 10.40 -9.83
N VAL A 129 3.93 9.86 -11.00
CA VAL A 129 3.55 10.50 -12.26
C VAL A 129 2.02 10.42 -12.40
N PRO A 130 1.33 11.56 -12.56
CA PRO A 130 -0.12 11.55 -12.68
C PRO A 130 -0.57 10.94 -14.01
N ASP A 131 -1.63 10.13 -13.96
CA ASP A 131 -2.29 9.55 -15.12
C ASP A 131 -3.52 10.34 -15.57
N ASN A 132 -3.96 11.33 -14.78
CA ASN A 132 -5.09 12.19 -15.08
C ASN A 132 -4.84 13.67 -14.66
N PRO A 133 -4.58 14.63 -15.55
CA PRO A 133 -4.35 14.39 -16.98
C PRO A 133 -3.12 13.51 -17.23
N PRO A 134 -3.07 12.77 -18.35
CA PRO A 134 -1.88 11.99 -18.69
C PRO A 134 -0.62 12.84 -18.65
N TYR A 135 0.46 12.28 -18.11
CA TYR A 135 1.73 12.98 -17.86
C TYR A 135 2.34 13.65 -19.11
N VAL A 136 2.01 13.17 -20.30
CA VAL A 136 2.43 13.74 -21.59
C VAL A 136 1.77 15.10 -21.87
N PHE A 137 0.64 15.41 -21.25
CA PHE A 137 -0.12 16.65 -21.47
C PHE A 137 -0.02 17.62 -20.28
N GLY A 138 0.49 17.18 -19.13
CA GLY A 138 0.58 18.06 -17.96
C GLY A 138 1.12 17.35 -16.72
N GLY A 139 1.27 18.09 -15.65
CA GLY A 139 1.85 17.63 -14.40
C GLY A 139 3.34 17.91 -14.28
N TRP A 140 3.95 17.46 -13.20
CA TRP A 140 5.35 17.79 -12.91
C TRP A 140 6.32 17.22 -13.95
N LEU A 141 6.06 16.02 -14.47
CA LEU A 141 6.94 15.38 -15.45
C LEU A 141 6.94 16.11 -16.80
N ALA A 142 5.78 16.59 -17.28
CA ALA A 142 5.69 17.37 -18.52
C ALA A 142 6.48 18.69 -18.45
N GLY A 143 6.62 19.27 -17.25
CA GLY A 143 7.40 20.47 -17.00
C GLY A 143 8.84 20.21 -16.53
N ALA A 144 9.23 18.95 -16.37
CA ALA A 144 10.57 18.57 -15.88
C ALA A 144 11.65 18.78 -16.95
N PRO A 145 12.91 19.00 -16.54
CA PRO A 145 14.04 18.99 -17.47
C PRO A 145 14.15 17.67 -18.23
N ALA A 146 14.62 17.70 -19.48
CA ALA A 146 14.75 16.52 -20.34
C ALA A 146 15.51 15.36 -19.67
N ALA A 147 16.59 15.64 -18.95
CA ALA A 147 17.34 14.62 -18.23
C ALA A 147 16.51 13.88 -17.16
N GLN A 148 15.51 14.53 -16.57
CA GLN A 148 14.60 13.92 -15.60
C GLN A 148 13.50 13.11 -16.29
N GLN A 149 13.05 13.57 -17.46
CA GLN A 149 12.11 12.84 -18.31
C GLN A 149 12.76 11.54 -18.81
N ASP A 150 13.99 11.62 -19.34
CA ASP A 150 14.76 10.47 -19.79
C ASP A 150 15.02 9.44 -18.69
N GLN A 151 15.25 9.88 -17.45
CA GLN A 151 15.44 8.98 -16.31
C GLN A 151 14.18 8.15 -16.03
N VAL A 152 13.01 8.75 -16.09
CA VAL A 152 11.73 8.05 -15.86
C VAL A 152 11.41 7.07 -16.99
N GLU A 153 11.85 7.35 -18.22
CA GLU A 153 11.67 6.43 -19.36
C GLU A 153 12.62 5.22 -19.31
N GLN A 154 13.73 5.31 -18.59
CA GLN A 154 14.72 4.24 -18.47
C GLN A 154 14.48 3.30 -17.26
N GLU A 155 13.63 3.68 -16.31
CA GLU A 155 13.23 2.86 -15.16
C GLU A 155 11.99 1.99 -15.47
#